data_dfadba7b199d765e26cb697b02faaef6
#
_entry.id   dfadba7b199d765e26cb697b02faaef6
#
_cell.length_a   1.000
_cell.length_b   1.000
_cell.length_c   1.000
_cell.angle_alpha   90.00
_cell.angle_beta   90.00
_cell.angle_gamma   90.00
#
_symmetry.space_group_name_H-M   'P 1'
#
loop_
_entity.id
_entity.type
_entity.pdbx_description
1 polymer ?
#
loop_
_entity_poly.entity_id
_entity_poly.type
_entity_poly.pdbx_seq_one_letter_code
_entity_poly.pdbx_strand_id
1 'polypeptide(L)'
;MRKLSFFIALIAFFGCQLVLAQDTLRTKIITNDSIRIKNDSLYKRIERKTQKSKLTRKLHEWLFSSVKTDSSSPTPVKKKEISPWGAYQGKIIRHIHITTYDPLGFNERDSTQQPNKWEVLGNRFHNKTKNKVVERLLLFSRYTLLDSIKIKESARVLRNQSHIRRVSIEPIPTHSPDSVDIKVNVLDSWSFYADASGSLREGTVRGFERNFLGLGHQISTRYSQEIRGSARPSFGIDYAIPNLYATTLNTAVGYSFDFDRYYYKYASVTRPYYSLYTRWAAGTNVYVRTFEDGILKNDSIYRQDFKVAGKNIWGSTSVPILKRHTPANRVTNLVFSLRYYQIGYQKAPDTFLDPDRFYSDKDTYLASVGINYIGYEQDRYIFRHQDIEDIPIGKSFTLIGGFQENLGERRPYLGGRLMYGDYFSLGYFSGDVQIGSFFSHDTHKQSTLRWEFTYFSPLFQIGRWHFRQFGKWRSVIGLSRKDYVKDRVTLNGSTGIVGFDSPTLTGVHKSIFTLQTQSYSPVSLWGFRVSPFLMADIGFIGDDNHSFWKDQMLTKFGIGFYITNDYVPLGNFQFSFIYMPRIPGVGNHIQKFSGINNTDFRLPYFNYHIPELIRYE
;
A
#
# COMPACT_ATOMS: atom_id res chain seq x y z
N MET A 1 32.41 -16.62 11.45
CA MET A 1 33.14 -15.70 10.59
C MET A 1 32.80 -15.78 9.11
N ARG A 2 32.69 -16.96 8.46
CA ARG A 2 32.30 -17.07 7.03
C ARG A 2 30.91 -16.51 6.67
N LYS A 3 29.92 -16.54 7.57
CA LYS A 3 28.55 -16.02 7.33
C LYS A 3 28.47 -14.49 7.39
N LEU A 4 29.35 -13.86 8.18
CA LEU A 4 29.45 -12.39 8.29
C LEU A 4 30.09 -11.79 7.04
N SER A 5 31.09 -12.49 6.46
CA SER A 5 31.76 -12.04 5.23
C SER A 5 30.84 -12.02 4.00
N PHE A 6 29.92 -12.97 3.90
CA PHE A 6 28.95 -13.01 2.80
C PHE A 6 27.94 -11.85 2.88
N PHE A 7 27.52 -11.49 4.08
CA PHE A 7 26.56 -10.41 4.30
C PHE A 7 27.20 -9.02 4.16
N ILE A 8 28.44 -8.88 4.63
CA ILE A 8 29.25 -7.66 4.42
C ILE A 8 29.54 -7.50 2.91
N ALA A 9 29.80 -8.58 2.19
CA ALA A 9 29.95 -8.56 0.74
C ALA A 9 28.65 -8.17 0.01
N LEU A 10 27.49 -8.61 0.50
CA LEU A 10 26.20 -8.24 -0.06
C LEU A 10 25.86 -6.77 0.22
N ILE A 11 26.11 -6.28 1.42
CA ILE A 11 25.93 -4.86 1.79
C ILE A 11 26.97 -3.98 1.08
N ALA A 12 28.22 -4.43 0.96
CA ALA A 12 29.27 -3.74 0.23
C ALA A 12 28.98 -3.70 -1.28
N PHE A 13 28.41 -4.77 -1.84
CA PHE A 13 27.98 -4.80 -3.24
C PHE A 13 26.84 -3.81 -3.51
N PHE A 14 25.86 -3.69 -2.59
CA PHE A 14 24.80 -2.67 -2.69
C PHE A 14 25.30 -1.27 -2.32
N GLY A 15 26.19 -1.13 -1.34
CA GLY A 15 26.74 0.16 -0.89
C GLY A 15 27.76 0.73 -1.88
N CYS A 16 28.59 -0.09 -2.51
CA CYS A 16 29.61 0.35 -3.47
C CYS A 16 28.99 0.85 -4.79
N GLN A 17 27.87 0.29 -5.21
CA GLN A 17 27.11 0.77 -6.38
C GLN A 17 26.45 2.14 -6.13
N LEU A 18 26.13 2.47 -4.88
CA LEU A 18 25.58 3.77 -4.50
C LEU A 18 26.64 4.89 -4.45
N VAL A 19 27.90 4.55 -4.18
CA VAL A 19 28.99 5.52 -4.08
C VAL A 19 29.63 5.82 -5.44
N LEU A 20 29.68 4.84 -6.34
CA LEU A 20 30.26 5.03 -7.68
C LEU A 20 29.35 5.80 -8.66
N ALA A 21 28.06 6.00 -8.33
CA ALA A 21 27.14 6.80 -9.12
C ALA A 21 27.22 8.32 -8.85
N GLN A 22 28.06 8.76 -7.91
CA GLN A 22 28.14 10.19 -7.54
C GLN A 22 29.26 10.99 -8.23
N ASP A 23 30.22 10.37 -8.91
CA ASP A 23 31.47 11.07 -9.31
C ASP A 23 31.72 11.25 -10.80
N THR A 24 30.80 10.98 -11.68
CA THR A 24 30.99 11.30 -13.10
C THR A 24 29.75 11.97 -13.69
N LEU A 25 29.80 13.28 -13.82
CA LEU A 25 29.34 14.15 -14.93
C LEU A 25 29.00 15.56 -14.45
N ARG A 26 30.05 16.38 -14.27
CA ARG A 26 29.92 17.83 -14.47
C ARG A 26 29.97 18.10 -15.96
N THR A 27 28.84 18.16 -16.62
CA THR A 27 28.74 18.85 -17.91
C THR A 27 27.72 19.95 -17.78
N LYS A 28 28.21 21.17 -17.86
CA LYS A 28 27.44 22.42 -17.94
C LYS A 28 26.53 22.35 -19.16
N ILE A 29 25.24 22.23 -18.94
CA ILE A 29 24.23 22.67 -19.92
C ILE A 29 23.63 23.94 -19.34
N ILE A 30 23.99 25.05 -19.96
CA ILE A 30 23.35 26.35 -19.77
C ILE A 30 21.97 26.25 -20.38
N THR A 31 20.95 26.03 -19.59
CA THR A 31 19.57 26.31 -19.97
C THR A 31 19.18 27.62 -19.31
N ASN A 32 18.88 28.60 -20.17
CA ASN A 32 18.30 29.88 -19.82
C ASN A 32 16.91 29.68 -19.21
N ASP A 33 16.84 29.50 -17.89
CA ASP A 33 15.61 29.63 -17.11
C ASP A 33 15.85 30.52 -15.91
N SER A 34 16.19 31.78 -16.22
CA SER A 34 16.12 32.86 -15.27
C SER A 34 14.69 33.40 -15.17
N ILE A 35 13.72 32.53 -14.85
CA ILE A 35 12.44 33.00 -14.33
C ILE A 35 12.63 33.17 -12.82
N ARG A 36 12.95 34.39 -12.42
CA ARG A 36 12.98 34.87 -11.04
C ARG A 36 11.67 34.44 -10.35
N ILE A 37 11.76 33.47 -9.44
CA ILE A 37 10.72 33.11 -8.47
C ILE A 37 10.54 34.34 -7.55
N LYS A 38 9.68 35.26 -7.91
CA LYS A 38 9.27 36.37 -7.05
C LYS A 38 8.23 35.87 -6.04
N ASN A 39 8.60 35.88 -4.77
CA ASN A 39 7.75 35.78 -3.57
C ASN A 39 7.02 34.44 -3.29
N ASP A 40 7.75 33.44 -2.85
CA ASP A 40 7.21 32.40 -1.99
C ASP A 40 7.68 32.64 -0.54
N SER A 41 6.89 33.39 0.20
CA SER A 41 7.23 33.79 1.57
C SER A 41 7.37 32.62 2.52
N LEU A 42 6.64 31.53 2.27
CA LEU A 42 6.68 30.31 3.06
C LEU A 42 7.95 29.50 2.73
N TYR A 43 8.23 29.26 1.44
CA TYR A 43 9.43 28.53 1.00
C TYR A 43 10.71 29.24 1.48
N LYS A 44 10.82 30.55 1.31
CA LYS A 44 11.96 31.33 1.78
C LYS A 44 12.13 31.32 3.30
N ARG A 45 11.04 31.20 4.07
CA ARG A 45 11.10 31.01 5.53
C ARG A 45 11.61 29.63 5.89
N ILE A 46 11.15 28.58 5.23
CA ILE A 46 11.63 27.20 5.42
C ILE A 46 13.12 27.13 5.05
N GLU A 47 13.49 27.62 3.88
CA GLU A 47 14.87 27.63 3.39
C GLU A 47 15.80 28.34 4.38
N ARG A 48 15.47 29.56 4.83
CA ARG A 48 16.29 30.29 5.83
C ARG A 48 16.45 29.55 7.14
N LYS A 49 15.42 28.83 7.63
CA LYS A 49 15.50 28.06 8.86
C LYS A 49 16.33 26.78 8.68
N THR A 50 16.24 26.14 7.51
CA THR A 50 16.95 24.89 7.24
C THR A 50 18.42 25.06 6.93
N GLN A 51 18.84 26.26 6.51
CA GLN A 51 20.27 26.57 6.26
C GLN A 51 21.13 26.71 7.53
N LYS A 52 20.51 26.78 8.72
CA LYS A 52 21.22 26.99 10.00
C LYS A 52 22.07 25.79 10.47
N SER A 53 21.83 24.59 9.97
CA SER A 53 22.53 23.37 10.34
C SER A 53 22.90 22.55 9.09
N LYS A 54 24.06 21.89 9.11
CA LYS A 54 24.49 20.99 8.01
C LYS A 54 23.47 19.89 7.73
N LEU A 55 22.85 19.34 8.78
CA LEU A 55 21.85 18.27 8.67
C LEU A 55 20.54 18.78 8.04
N THR A 56 20.00 19.90 8.53
CA THR A 56 18.75 20.49 8.02
C THR A 56 18.91 21.02 6.60
N ARG A 57 20.10 21.49 6.24
CA ARG A 57 20.43 21.90 4.86
C ARG A 57 20.43 20.69 3.91
N LYS A 58 21.09 19.57 4.28
CA LYS A 58 21.06 18.33 3.48
C LYS A 58 19.64 17.77 3.34
N LEU A 59 18.86 17.80 4.40
CA LEU A 59 17.46 17.37 4.37
C LEU A 59 16.61 18.27 3.45
N HIS A 60 16.82 19.58 3.50
CA HIS A 60 16.15 20.53 2.60
C HIS A 60 16.54 20.27 1.14
N GLU A 61 17.84 20.17 0.83
CA GLU A 61 18.34 19.83 -0.50
C GLU A 61 17.75 18.50 -1.01
N TRP A 62 17.66 17.48 -0.16
CA TRP A 62 17.07 16.19 -0.50
C TRP A 62 15.55 16.28 -0.76
N LEU A 63 14.79 16.99 0.07
CA LEU A 63 13.33 17.12 -0.07
C LEU A 63 12.92 17.98 -1.28
N PHE A 64 13.68 19.02 -1.58
CA PHE A 64 13.35 20.01 -2.61
C PHE A 64 14.15 19.85 -3.91
N SER A 65 15.14 18.94 -3.96
CA SER A 65 15.76 18.57 -5.24
C SER A 65 14.70 17.93 -6.13
N SER A 66 14.46 18.50 -7.30
CA SER A 66 13.67 17.83 -8.34
C SER A 66 14.34 16.50 -8.67
N VAL A 67 13.56 15.44 -8.76
CA VAL A 67 14.02 14.19 -9.35
C VAL A 67 14.45 14.51 -10.77
N LYS A 68 15.76 14.54 -11.02
CA LYS A 68 16.27 14.64 -12.37
C LYS A 68 15.95 13.31 -13.04
N THR A 69 15.05 13.33 -14.00
CA THR A 69 14.91 12.23 -14.95
C THR A 69 16.17 12.26 -15.81
N ASP A 70 17.24 11.61 -15.34
CA ASP A 70 18.42 11.39 -16.15
C ASP A 70 18.06 10.43 -17.27
N SER A 71 17.97 11.00 -18.47
CA SER A 71 17.66 10.31 -19.73
C SER A 71 18.86 9.53 -20.29
N SER A 72 19.73 8.99 -19.44
CA SER A 72 20.93 8.27 -19.86
C SER A 72 21.05 6.87 -19.23
N SER A 73 20.09 6.00 -19.52
CA SER A 73 20.27 4.55 -19.35
C SER A 73 19.85 3.85 -20.61
N PRO A 74 20.60 2.84 -21.09
CA PRO A 74 20.22 2.03 -22.24
C PRO A 74 19.20 0.96 -21.83
N THR A 75 18.07 1.37 -21.27
CA THR A 75 16.86 0.58 -21.25
C THR A 75 16.17 0.81 -22.61
N PRO A 76 15.44 -0.16 -23.18
CA PRO A 76 14.77 0.06 -24.44
C PRO A 76 13.96 1.34 -24.30
N VAL A 77 14.40 2.36 -25.01
CA VAL A 77 13.91 3.73 -24.97
C VAL A 77 12.39 3.63 -25.00
N LYS A 78 11.74 3.83 -23.84
CA LYS A 78 10.37 4.32 -23.86
C LYS A 78 10.46 5.56 -24.73
N LYS A 79 10.11 5.48 -26.01
CA LYS A 79 9.82 6.66 -26.83
C LYS A 79 8.98 7.51 -25.92
N LYS A 80 9.50 8.66 -25.50
CA LYS A 80 8.76 9.65 -24.72
C LYS A 80 7.55 9.94 -25.59
N GLU A 81 6.43 9.26 -25.33
CA GLU A 81 5.19 9.50 -26.08
C GLU A 81 4.95 10.99 -25.88
N ILE A 82 5.13 11.75 -26.93
CA ILE A 82 4.86 13.18 -26.94
C ILE A 82 3.40 13.25 -26.52
N SER A 83 3.18 13.69 -25.29
CA SER A 83 1.83 13.74 -24.74
C SER A 83 1.00 14.63 -25.66
N PRO A 84 -0.07 14.16 -26.30
CA PRO A 84 -0.87 14.94 -27.25
C PRO A 84 -1.47 16.19 -26.60
N TRP A 85 -1.46 16.25 -25.27
CA TRP A 85 -2.07 17.30 -24.47
C TRP A 85 -1.34 18.65 -24.50
N GLY A 86 -0.05 18.67 -24.89
CA GLY A 86 0.72 19.93 -24.96
C GLY A 86 0.11 20.97 -25.91
N ALA A 87 -0.39 20.51 -27.06
CA ALA A 87 -1.03 21.36 -28.06
C ALA A 87 -2.41 21.91 -27.64
N TYR A 88 -3.01 21.34 -26.61
CA TYR A 88 -4.34 21.71 -26.13
C TYR A 88 -4.31 22.40 -24.77
N GLN A 89 -3.15 22.61 -24.18
CA GLN A 89 -2.99 23.26 -22.88
C GLN A 89 -3.61 24.66 -22.88
N GLY A 90 -4.54 24.93 -21.95
CA GLY A 90 -5.21 26.21 -21.81
C GLY A 90 -6.43 26.43 -22.74
N LYS A 91 -6.75 25.51 -23.66
CA LYS A 91 -7.99 25.54 -24.43
C LYS A 91 -9.21 25.27 -23.57
N ILE A 92 -10.37 25.75 -23.95
CA ILE A 92 -11.63 25.52 -23.26
C ILE A 92 -12.16 24.11 -23.59
N ILE A 93 -12.47 23.33 -22.56
CA ILE A 93 -13.14 22.04 -22.71
C ILE A 93 -14.61 22.28 -23.01
N ARG A 94 -15.07 21.97 -24.22
CA ARG A 94 -16.46 22.18 -24.65
C ARG A 94 -17.35 21.03 -24.25
N HIS A 95 -17.05 19.81 -24.71
CA HIS A 95 -17.81 18.61 -24.43
C HIS A 95 -16.91 17.49 -23.88
N ILE A 96 -17.50 16.64 -23.04
CA ILE A 96 -16.88 15.42 -22.51
C ILE A 96 -17.76 14.26 -22.91
N HIS A 97 -17.24 13.40 -23.80
CA HIS A 97 -17.92 12.21 -24.30
C HIS A 97 -17.42 10.99 -23.51
N ILE A 98 -18.26 10.44 -22.66
CA ILE A 98 -17.93 9.30 -21.81
C ILE A 98 -18.59 8.04 -22.40
N THR A 99 -17.78 7.02 -22.64
CA THR A 99 -18.23 5.69 -23.08
C THR A 99 -17.63 4.65 -22.15
N THR A 100 -18.49 3.87 -21.52
CA THR A 100 -18.10 2.69 -20.75
C THR A 100 -18.30 1.43 -21.58
N TYR A 101 -17.35 0.52 -21.52
CA TYR A 101 -17.37 -0.77 -22.20
C TYR A 101 -17.41 -1.91 -21.20
N ASP A 102 -18.14 -2.96 -21.53
CA ASP A 102 -18.15 -4.20 -20.76
C ASP A 102 -16.78 -4.89 -20.82
N PRO A 103 -16.44 -5.76 -19.84
CA PRO A 103 -15.09 -6.33 -19.72
C PRO A 103 -14.68 -7.29 -20.84
N LEU A 104 -15.64 -7.95 -21.51
CA LEU A 104 -15.36 -8.99 -22.50
C LEU A 104 -15.60 -8.50 -23.92
N GLY A 105 -14.61 -8.72 -24.80
CA GLY A 105 -14.70 -8.49 -26.24
C GLY A 105 -14.61 -7.02 -26.68
N PHE A 106 -14.35 -6.09 -25.79
CA PHE A 106 -14.18 -4.67 -26.08
C PHE A 106 -12.75 -4.19 -25.81
N ASN A 107 -12.37 -3.11 -26.48
CA ASN A 107 -11.10 -2.41 -26.27
C ASN A 107 -11.35 -0.91 -26.13
N GLU A 108 -10.76 -0.28 -25.13
CA GLU A 108 -10.91 1.14 -24.86
C GLU A 108 -10.29 2.06 -25.93
N ARG A 109 -9.38 1.53 -26.75
CA ARG A 109 -8.71 2.27 -27.83
C ARG A 109 -9.29 1.97 -29.22
N ASP A 110 -9.91 0.80 -29.36
CA ASP A 110 -10.49 0.35 -30.63
C ASP A 110 -11.98 0.08 -30.48
N SER A 111 -12.78 1.06 -30.89
CA SER A 111 -14.24 0.96 -30.84
C SER A 111 -14.84 0.06 -31.92
N THR A 112 -14.03 -0.46 -32.86
CA THR A 112 -14.50 -1.37 -33.92
C THR A 112 -14.55 -2.82 -33.46
N GLN A 113 -13.82 -3.17 -32.41
CA GLN A 113 -13.83 -4.50 -31.83
C GLN A 113 -15.22 -4.81 -31.24
N GLN A 114 -15.81 -5.90 -31.69
CA GLN A 114 -17.12 -6.36 -31.24
C GLN A 114 -17.00 -7.71 -30.50
N PRO A 115 -17.77 -7.91 -29.42
CA PRO A 115 -17.75 -9.15 -28.68
C PRO A 115 -18.36 -10.32 -29.47
N ASN A 116 -17.82 -11.50 -29.31
CA ASN A 116 -18.39 -12.73 -29.83
C ASN A 116 -19.62 -13.17 -29.00
N LYS A 117 -20.35 -14.21 -29.44
CA LYS A 117 -21.59 -14.67 -28.79
C LYS A 117 -21.39 -15.06 -27.31
N TRP A 118 -20.26 -15.66 -26.96
CA TRP A 118 -19.96 -16.08 -25.59
C TRP A 118 -19.58 -14.90 -24.70
N GLU A 119 -18.87 -13.93 -25.26
CA GLU A 119 -18.54 -12.67 -24.57
C GLU A 119 -19.80 -11.84 -24.30
N VAL A 120 -20.74 -11.77 -25.25
CA VAL A 120 -22.05 -11.14 -25.06
C VAL A 120 -22.82 -11.83 -23.93
N LEU A 121 -22.83 -13.18 -23.93
CA LEU A 121 -23.50 -13.93 -22.85
C LEU A 121 -22.83 -13.65 -21.49
N GLY A 122 -21.51 -13.64 -21.43
CA GLY A 122 -20.77 -13.28 -20.22
C GLY A 122 -21.13 -11.88 -19.74
N ASN A 123 -21.08 -10.87 -20.62
CA ASN A 123 -21.39 -9.49 -20.28
C ASN A 123 -22.79 -9.27 -19.69
N ARG A 124 -23.77 -10.17 -19.94
CA ARG A 124 -25.09 -10.10 -19.31
C ARG A 124 -25.07 -10.28 -17.77
N PHE A 125 -24.03 -10.92 -17.25
CA PHE A 125 -23.82 -11.09 -15.80
C PHE A 125 -22.96 -9.99 -15.18
N HIS A 126 -22.57 -8.99 -15.98
CA HIS A 126 -21.79 -7.85 -15.52
C HIS A 126 -22.69 -6.61 -15.35
N ASN A 127 -22.48 -5.88 -14.25
CA ASN A 127 -23.11 -4.59 -14.02
C ASN A 127 -22.23 -3.49 -14.62
N LYS A 128 -22.56 -3.01 -15.80
CA LYS A 128 -21.83 -1.95 -16.51
C LYS A 128 -21.77 -0.67 -15.70
N THR A 129 -20.58 -0.06 -15.61
CA THR A 129 -20.39 1.20 -14.91
C THR A 129 -21.18 2.32 -15.57
N LYS A 130 -21.98 3.05 -14.80
CA LYS A 130 -22.76 4.18 -15.31
C LYS A 130 -21.83 5.36 -15.64
N ASN A 131 -22.03 6.00 -16.79
CA ASN A 131 -21.21 7.15 -17.23
C ASN A 131 -21.13 8.25 -16.17
N LYS A 132 -22.19 8.45 -15.41
CA LYS A 132 -22.25 9.42 -14.30
C LYS A 132 -21.28 9.11 -13.16
N VAL A 133 -20.92 7.84 -12.94
CA VAL A 133 -19.92 7.42 -11.98
C VAL A 133 -18.51 7.82 -12.46
N VAL A 134 -18.24 7.61 -13.75
CA VAL A 134 -16.99 8.02 -14.39
C VAL A 134 -16.85 9.54 -14.35
N GLU A 135 -17.88 10.28 -14.75
CA GLU A 135 -17.90 11.76 -14.76
C GLU A 135 -17.55 12.34 -13.38
N ARG A 136 -18.06 11.77 -12.31
CA ARG A 136 -17.84 12.20 -10.93
C ARG A 136 -16.38 12.00 -10.43
N LEU A 137 -15.61 11.19 -11.11
CA LEU A 137 -14.21 10.90 -10.80
C LEU A 137 -13.22 11.77 -11.60
N LEU A 138 -13.72 12.50 -12.62
CA LEU A 138 -12.89 13.41 -13.40
C LEU A 138 -12.50 14.65 -12.58
N LEU A 139 -11.26 15.12 -12.74
CA LEU A 139 -10.73 16.31 -12.08
C LEU A 139 -10.84 17.56 -12.97
N PHE A 140 -11.54 17.46 -14.07
CA PHE A 140 -11.85 18.54 -15.02
C PHE A 140 -13.33 18.50 -15.37
N SER A 141 -13.86 19.63 -15.82
CA SER A 141 -15.28 19.78 -16.18
C SER A 141 -15.45 20.58 -17.47
N ARG A 142 -16.65 20.56 -18.01
CA ARG A 142 -17.01 21.39 -19.17
C ARG A 142 -16.83 22.87 -18.85
N TYR A 143 -16.48 23.65 -19.87
CA TYR A 143 -16.28 25.10 -19.79
C TYR A 143 -15.15 25.54 -18.86
N THR A 144 -14.20 24.65 -18.57
CA THR A 144 -12.96 24.97 -17.85
C THR A 144 -11.76 24.90 -18.79
N LEU A 145 -10.68 25.59 -18.43
CA LEU A 145 -9.41 25.49 -19.16
C LEU A 145 -8.79 24.11 -18.99
N LEU A 146 -8.35 23.53 -20.11
CA LEU A 146 -7.67 22.26 -20.12
C LEU A 146 -6.33 22.36 -19.38
N ASP A 147 -6.16 21.52 -18.38
CA ASP A 147 -4.91 21.27 -17.69
C ASP A 147 -4.48 19.82 -17.92
N SER A 148 -3.44 19.63 -18.72
CA SER A 148 -2.93 18.32 -19.11
C SER A 148 -2.57 17.42 -17.92
N ILE A 149 -2.18 18.02 -16.79
CA ILE A 149 -1.84 17.30 -15.58
C ILE A 149 -3.10 16.75 -14.90
N LYS A 150 -4.19 17.54 -14.88
CA LYS A 150 -5.50 17.08 -14.37
C LYS A 150 -6.07 15.96 -15.22
N ILE A 151 -5.87 15.98 -16.54
CA ILE A 151 -6.28 14.90 -17.43
C ILE A 151 -5.56 13.60 -17.07
N LYS A 152 -4.22 13.65 -16.96
CA LYS A 152 -3.41 12.47 -16.60
C LYS A 152 -3.79 11.93 -15.21
N GLU A 153 -3.99 12.83 -14.25
CA GLU A 153 -4.40 12.45 -12.90
C GLU A 153 -5.80 11.85 -12.87
N SER A 154 -6.74 12.36 -13.69
CA SER A 154 -8.08 11.76 -13.83
C SER A 154 -8.00 10.33 -14.36
N ALA A 155 -7.14 10.09 -15.37
CA ALA A 155 -6.92 8.73 -15.86
C ALA A 155 -6.38 7.80 -14.77
N ARG A 156 -5.46 8.28 -13.91
CA ARG A 156 -4.94 7.53 -12.76
C ARG A 156 -6.03 7.26 -11.72
N VAL A 157 -6.82 8.29 -11.36
CA VAL A 157 -7.92 8.15 -10.39
C VAL A 157 -8.94 7.11 -10.87
N LEU A 158 -9.27 7.12 -12.17
CA LEU A 158 -10.16 6.12 -12.77
C LEU A 158 -9.53 4.72 -12.73
N ARG A 159 -8.26 4.54 -13.16
CA ARG A 159 -7.59 3.23 -13.11
C ARG A 159 -7.45 2.66 -11.70
N ASN A 160 -7.44 3.52 -10.69
CA ASN A 160 -7.37 3.10 -9.29
C ASN A 160 -8.70 2.56 -8.74
N GLN A 161 -9.80 2.68 -9.51
CA GLN A 161 -11.07 2.06 -9.12
C GLN A 161 -11.06 0.56 -9.37
N SER A 162 -11.54 -0.22 -8.39
CA SER A 162 -11.50 -1.69 -8.46
C SER A 162 -12.37 -2.30 -9.58
N HIS A 163 -13.38 -1.54 -10.05
CA HIS A 163 -14.29 -1.93 -11.12
C HIS A 163 -13.87 -1.42 -12.51
N ILE A 164 -12.76 -0.68 -12.62
CA ILE A 164 -12.23 -0.16 -13.88
C ILE A 164 -10.90 -0.87 -14.19
N ARG A 165 -10.78 -1.41 -15.39
CA ARG A 165 -9.56 -2.09 -15.84
C ARG A 165 -8.64 -1.17 -16.63
N ARG A 166 -9.18 -0.50 -17.65
CA ARG A 166 -8.40 0.37 -18.55
C ARG A 166 -9.14 1.67 -18.81
N VAL A 167 -8.37 2.71 -19.07
CA VAL A 167 -8.89 4.06 -19.36
C VAL A 167 -8.09 4.65 -20.49
N SER A 168 -8.77 5.17 -21.53
CA SER A 168 -8.21 6.06 -22.53
C SER A 168 -8.90 7.41 -22.42
N ILE A 169 -8.11 8.48 -22.39
CA ILE A 169 -8.60 9.87 -22.48
C ILE A 169 -7.90 10.52 -23.65
N GLU A 170 -8.66 11.01 -24.63
CA GLU A 170 -8.15 11.53 -25.89
C GLU A 170 -8.76 12.90 -26.21
N PRO A 171 -7.97 13.85 -26.76
CA PRO A 171 -8.51 15.11 -27.24
C PRO A 171 -9.17 14.90 -28.60
N ILE A 172 -10.32 15.54 -28.81
CA ILE A 172 -10.97 15.64 -30.13
C ILE A 172 -10.86 17.10 -30.55
N PRO A 173 -10.12 17.41 -31.65
CA PRO A 173 -10.05 18.74 -32.19
C PRO A 173 -11.44 19.26 -32.56
N THR A 174 -11.67 20.54 -32.33
CA THR A 174 -12.90 21.24 -32.75
C THR A 174 -12.59 22.22 -33.89
N HIS A 175 -13.60 22.74 -34.53
CA HIS A 175 -13.43 23.76 -35.58
C HIS A 175 -12.88 25.10 -35.00
N SER A 176 -13.04 25.34 -33.69
CA SER A 176 -12.46 26.50 -33.03
C SER A 176 -11.06 26.21 -32.51
N PRO A 177 -10.06 27.06 -32.77
CA PRO A 177 -8.71 26.86 -32.26
C PRO A 177 -8.60 26.96 -30.73
N ASP A 178 -9.54 27.61 -30.06
CA ASP A 178 -9.51 27.86 -28.61
C ASP A 178 -10.28 26.84 -27.80
N SER A 179 -10.87 25.83 -28.46
CA SER A 179 -11.65 24.81 -27.77
C SER A 179 -11.21 23.40 -28.14
N VAL A 180 -11.59 22.44 -27.28
CA VAL A 180 -11.33 21.00 -27.48
C VAL A 180 -12.45 20.20 -26.83
N ASP A 181 -12.86 19.12 -27.48
CA ASP A 181 -13.71 18.11 -26.87
C ASP A 181 -12.85 16.97 -26.32
N ILE A 182 -13.33 16.31 -25.28
CA ILE A 182 -12.59 15.21 -24.65
C ILE A 182 -13.39 13.91 -24.76
N LYS A 183 -12.75 12.87 -25.28
CA LYS A 183 -13.29 11.52 -25.29
C LYS A 183 -12.69 10.73 -24.12
N VAL A 184 -13.54 10.16 -23.29
CA VAL A 184 -13.17 9.31 -22.14
C VAL A 184 -13.76 7.93 -22.38
N ASN A 185 -12.91 6.96 -22.68
CA ASN A 185 -13.28 5.57 -22.85
C ASN A 185 -12.81 4.77 -21.64
N VAL A 186 -13.71 4.02 -21.05
CA VAL A 186 -13.47 3.21 -19.86
C VAL A 186 -13.83 1.77 -20.16
N LEU A 187 -12.90 0.84 -19.97
CA LEU A 187 -13.14 -0.58 -20.02
C LEU A 187 -13.32 -1.08 -18.59
N ASP A 188 -14.49 -1.63 -18.31
CA ASP A 188 -14.79 -2.18 -17.00
C ASP A 188 -13.93 -3.42 -16.70
N SER A 189 -13.77 -3.67 -15.43
CA SER A 189 -13.27 -4.92 -14.87
C SER A 189 -14.47 -5.83 -14.59
N TRP A 190 -14.34 -7.12 -14.72
CA TRP A 190 -15.38 -8.05 -14.24
C TRP A 190 -15.65 -7.78 -12.76
N SER A 191 -16.89 -7.48 -12.42
CA SER A 191 -17.23 -6.94 -11.10
C SER A 191 -17.43 -8.02 -10.04
N PHE A 192 -18.05 -9.14 -10.43
CA PHE A 192 -18.31 -10.24 -9.53
C PHE A 192 -17.24 -11.33 -9.63
N TYR A 193 -16.74 -11.78 -8.50
CA TYR A 193 -15.94 -12.99 -8.42
C TYR A 193 -16.17 -13.72 -7.10
N ALA A 194 -15.99 -15.02 -7.13
CA ALA A 194 -16.00 -15.84 -5.93
C ALA A 194 -14.68 -16.61 -5.83
N ASP A 195 -14.21 -16.80 -4.64
CA ASP A 195 -13.11 -17.71 -4.35
C ASP A 195 -13.51 -18.72 -3.27
N ALA A 196 -12.84 -19.85 -3.26
CA ALA A 196 -12.98 -20.87 -2.24
C ALA A 196 -11.61 -21.29 -1.73
N SER A 197 -11.50 -21.47 -0.43
CA SER A 197 -10.31 -21.99 0.22
C SER A 197 -10.72 -22.97 1.31
N GLY A 198 -9.82 -23.85 1.68
CA GLY A 198 -10.15 -24.81 2.73
C GLY A 198 -8.97 -25.65 3.17
N SER A 199 -9.20 -26.35 4.26
CA SER A 199 -8.33 -27.36 4.84
C SER A 199 -9.16 -28.61 5.16
N LEU A 200 -8.52 -29.64 5.71
CA LEU A 200 -9.24 -30.82 6.20
C LEU A 200 -10.18 -30.51 7.40
N ARG A 201 -10.08 -29.30 7.97
CA ARG A 201 -10.86 -28.89 9.14
C ARG A 201 -11.97 -27.90 8.79
N GLU A 202 -11.77 -27.05 7.79
CA GLU A 202 -12.71 -26.00 7.43
C GLU A 202 -12.73 -25.72 5.93
N GLY A 203 -13.88 -25.30 5.41
CA GLY A 203 -14.05 -24.77 4.07
C GLY A 203 -14.57 -23.34 4.13
N THR A 204 -14.06 -22.47 3.28
CA THR A 204 -14.46 -21.06 3.17
C THR A 204 -14.82 -20.74 1.73
N VAL A 205 -15.94 -20.05 1.54
CA VAL A 205 -16.33 -19.45 0.26
C VAL A 205 -16.47 -17.94 0.47
N ARG A 206 -15.90 -17.15 -0.44
CA ARG A 206 -15.99 -15.70 -0.44
C ARG A 206 -16.58 -15.23 -1.76
N GLY A 207 -17.51 -14.28 -1.68
CA GLY A 207 -18.09 -13.62 -2.84
C GLY A 207 -17.80 -12.12 -2.79
N PHE A 208 -17.49 -11.54 -3.94
CA PHE A 208 -17.16 -10.12 -4.07
C PHE A 208 -17.90 -9.54 -5.26
N GLU A 209 -18.63 -8.45 -5.06
CA GLU A 209 -19.16 -7.61 -6.11
C GLU A 209 -18.55 -6.22 -5.97
N ARG A 210 -17.86 -5.75 -7.00
CA ARG A 210 -17.09 -4.47 -6.97
C ARG A 210 -17.81 -3.32 -7.64
N ASN A 211 -18.92 -3.59 -8.30
CA ASN A 211 -19.66 -2.60 -9.07
C ASN A 211 -21.18 -2.79 -8.94
N PHE A 212 -21.64 -2.98 -7.72
CA PHE A 212 -23.04 -3.27 -7.44
C PHE A 212 -23.96 -2.23 -8.10
N LEU A 213 -24.89 -2.70 -8.92
CA LEU A 213 -25.82 -1.91 -9.74
C LEU A 213 -25.13 -0.90 -10.69
N GLY A 214 -23.86 -1.08 -11.05
CA GLY A 214 -23.10 -0.16 -11.89
C GLY A 214 -22.75 1.17 -11.21
N LEU A 215 -22.83 1.23 -9.88
CA LEU A 215 -22.60 2.43 -9.07
C LEU A 215 -21.19 2.50 -8.48
N GLY A 216 -20.34 1.48 -8.71
CA GLY A 216 -19.04 1.35 -8.08
C GLY A 216 -19.11 0.95 -6.60
N HIS A 217 -20.28 0.60 -6.08
CA HIS A 217 -20.41 0.11 -4.71
C HIS A 217 -19.87 -1.30 -4.60
N GLN A 218 -19.35 -1.66 -3.42
CA GLN A 218 -18.70 -2.94 -3.19
C GLN A 218 -19.42 -3.71 -2.11
N ILE A 219 -19.66 -5.00 -2.37
CA ILE A 219 -20.18 -5.95 -1.40
C ILE A 219 -19.19 -7.10 -1.32
N SER A 220 -18.78 -7.48 -0.12
CA SER A 220 -18.04 -8.71 0.11
C SER A 220 -18.75 -9.57 1.12
N THR A 221 -18.81 -10.87 0.85
CA THR A 221 -19.39 -11.87 1.74
C THR A 221 -18.38 -12.97 1.97
N ARG A 222 -18.37 -13.53 3.16
CA ARG A 222 -17.56 -14.69 3.52
C ARG A 222 -18.43 -15.66 4.32
N TYR A 223 -18.44 -16.91 3.89
CA TYR A 223 -19.02 -18.01 4.63
C TYR A 223 -17.97 -19.09 4.85
N SER A 224 -17.78 -19.51 6.07
CA SER A 224 -16.91 -20.63 6.41
C SER A 224 -17.66 -21.66 7.22
N GLN A 225 -17.34 -22.93 6.97
CA GLN A 225 -17.95 -24.07 7.66
C GLN A 225 -16.83 -24.95 8.22
N GLU A 226 -16.90 -25.28 9.50
CA GLU A 226 -16.11 -26.33 10.10
C GLU A 226 -16.56 -27.69 9.55
N ILE A 227 -15.62 -28.50 9.02
CA ILE A 227 -15.87 -29.83 8.47
C ILE A 227 -15.71 -30.90 9.56
N ARG A 228 -14.79 -30.66 10.50
CA ARG A 228 -14.53 -31.53 11.65
C ARG A 228 -14.63 -30.71 12.93
N GLY A 229 -15.36 -31.22 13.92
CA GLY A 229 -15.61 -30.57 15.19
C GLY A 229 -17.09 -30.26 15.40
N SER A 230 -17.39 -29.07 15.90
CA SER A 230 -18.77 -28.63 16.22
C SER A 230 -19.65 -28.31 14.99
N ALA A 231 -19.09 -28.39 13.78
CA ALA A 231 -19.73 -28.06 12.51
C ALA A 231 -20.39 -26.66 12.53
N ARG A 232 -19.79 -25.70 13.24
CA ARG A 232 -20.32 -24.33 13.36
C ARG A 232 -20.00 -23.49 12.13
N PRO A 233 -20.89 -22.60 11.69
CA PRO A 233 -20.60 -21.65 10.62
C PRO A 233 -19.98 -20.36 11.16
N SER A 234 -19.16 -19.74 10.32
CA SER A 234 -18.69 -18.37 10.43
C SER A 234 -19.22 -17.55 9.24
N PHE A 235 -19.55 -16.31 9.46
CA PHE A 235 -20.09 -15.45 8.41
C PHE A 235 -19.53 -14.03 8.50
N GLY A 236 -19.40 -13.37 7.36
CA GLY A 236 -19.04 -11.96 7.28
C GLY A 236 -19.66 -11.30 6.07
N ILE A 237 -20.07 -10.06 6.24
CA ILE A 237 -20.54 -9.18 5.18
C ILE A 237 -20.00 -7.78 5.36
N ASP A 238 -19.48 -7.18 4.28
CA ASP A 238 -19.01 -5.81 4.22
C ASP A 238 -19.69 -5.10 3.03
N TYR A 239 -20.12 -3.87 3.25
CA TYR A 239 -20.66 -3.01 2.21
C TYR A 239 -19.93 -1.68 2.21
N ALA A 240 -19.36 -1.29 1.08
CA ALA A 240 -18.63 -0.06 0.92
C ALA A 240 -19.16 0.77 -0.26
N ILE A 241 -19.24 2.07 -0.06
CA ILE A 241 -19.61 3.05 -1.06
C ILE A 241 -18.43 4.00 -1.26
N PRO A 242 -17.55 3.77 -2.24
CA PRO A 242 -16.53 4.75 -2.60
C PRO A 242 -17.19 5.94 -3.31
N ASN A 243 -16.73 7.15 -3.00
CA ASN A 243 -17.19 8.39 -3.60
C ASN A 243 -18.72 8.62 -3.51
N LEU A 244 -19.26 8.57 -2.29
CA LEU A 244 -20.68 8.78 -2.01
C LEU A 244 -21.19 10.08 -2.67
N TYR A 245 -22.13 9.97 -3.61
CA TYR A 245 -22.74 11.09 -4.33
C TYR A 245 -21.79 12.16 -4.88
N ALA A 246 -20.58 11.79 -5.31
CA ALA A 246 -19.53 12.69 -5.79
C ALA A 246 -18.91 13.62 -4.72
N THR A 247 -19.11 13.32 -3.45
CA THR A 247 -18.52 14.08 -2.33
C THR A 247 -17.08 13.69 -2.04
N THR A 248 -16.56 12.66 -2.74
CA THR A 248 -15.27 12.02 -2.44
C THR A 248 -15.21 11.35 -1.04
N LEU A 249 -16.35 11.18 -0.39
CA LEU A 249 -16.49 10.44 0.85
C LEU A 249 -16.61 8.94 0.54
N ASN A 250 -15.81 8.15 1.22
CA ASN A 250 -15.93 6.70 1.22
C ASN A 250 -16.61 6.29 2.53
N THR A 251 -17.68 5.49 2.42
CA THR A 251 -18.38 4.95 3.58
C THR A 251 -18.31 3.43 3.55
N ALA A 252 -18.16 2.81 4.71
CA ALA A 252 -18.20 1.35 4.81
C ALA A 252 -18.84 0.93 6.13
N VAL A 253 -19.57 -0.18 6.08
CA VAL A 253 -20.12 -0.88 7.24
C VAL A 253 -19.86 -2.36 7.07
N GLY A 254 -19.61 -3.05 8.17
CA GLY A 254 -19.36 -4.48 8.14
C GLY A 254 -19.77 -5.18 9.43
N TYR A 255 -20.11 -6.44 9.27
CA TYR A 255 -20.43 -7.34 10.37
C TYR A 255 -19.87 -8.74 10.06
N SER A 256 -19.21 -9.34 11.03
CA SER A 256 -18.78 -10.73 10.92
C SER A 256 -18.81 -11.42 12.28
N PHE A 257 -18.94 -12.74 12.28
CA PHE A 257 -18.73 -13.59 13.43
C PHE A 257 -17.94 -14.85 13.02
N ASP A 258 -17.16 -15.36 13.95
CA ASP A 258 -16.38 -16.59 13.78
C ASP A 258 -17.15 -17.85 14.24
N PHE A 259 -16.47 -19.01 14.26
CA PHE A 259 -17.06 -20.29 14.66
C PHE A 259 -17.54 -20.30 16.12
N ASP A 260 -16.89 -19.56 17.01
CA ASP A 260 -17.21 -19.45 18.44
C ASP A 260 -18.15 -18.29 18.75
N ARG A 261 -18.71 -17.67 17.70
CA ARG A 261 -19.64 -16.52 17.75
C ARG A 261 -19.02 -15.24 18.26
N TYR A 262 -17.71 -15.12 18.29
CA TYR A 262 -17.06 -13.84 18.46
C TYR A 262 -17.30 -12.98 17.22
N TYR A 263 -17.67 -11.74 17.45
CA TYR A 263 -18.11 -10.86 16.37
C TYR A 263 -17.23 -9.61 16.23
N TYR A 264 -17.21 -9.10 15.03
CA TYR A 264 -16.66 -7.80 14.69
C TYR A 264 -17.68 -7.00 13.90
N LYS A 265 -17.96 -5.78 14.33
CA LYS A 265 -18.83 -4.83 13.63
C LYS A 265 -18.18 -3.47 13.59
N TYR A 266 -18.31 -2.80 12.47
CA TYR A 266 -17.75 -1.49 12.29
C TYR A 266 -18.57 -0.61 11.36
N ALA A 267 -18.36 0.72 11.50
CA ALA A 267 -18.82 1.73 10.54
C ALA A 267 -17.71 2.75 10.35
N SER A 268 -17.51 3.20 9.13
CA SER A 268 -16.50 4.19 8.80
C SER A 268 -16.99 5.18 7.74
N VAL A 269 -16.56 6.43 7.87
CA VAL A 269 -16.70 7.48 6.87
C VAL A 269 -15.34 8.16 6.72
N THR A 270 -14.81 8.18 5.50
CA THR A 270 -13.49 8.74 5.23
C THR A 270 -13.47 9.54 3.95
N ARG A 271 -12.78 10.65 3.93
CA ARG A 271 -12.41 11.39 2.74
C ARG A 271 -10.89 11.34 2.60
N PRO A 272 -10.35 10.44 1.75
CA PRO A 272 -8.91 10.32 1.56
C PRO A 272 -8.36 11.44 0.66
N TYR A 273 -7.05 11.56 0.57
CA TYR A 273 -6.40 12.28 -0.51
C TYR A 273 -6.53 11.47 -1.82
N TYR A 274 -7.69 11.52 -2.47
CA TYR A 274 -8.02 10.74 -3.67
C TYR A 274 -7.24 11.16 -4.92
N SER A 275 -6.71 12.39 -4.92
CA SER A 275 -5.85 12.91 -5.98
C SER A 275 -4.68 13.71 -5.40
N LEU A 276 -3.65 13.92 -6.22
CA LEU A 276 -2.49 14.77 -5.89
C LEU A 276 -2.87 16.23 -5.57
N TYR A 277 -4.08 16.66 -5.95
CA TYR A 277 -4.58 18.03 -5.75
C TYR A 277 -5.53 18.17 -4.59
N THR A 278 -5.86 17.11 -3.91
CA THR A 278 -6.73 17.15 -2.73
C THR A 278 -6.07 17.96 -1.62
N ARG A 279 -6.83 18.89 -1.01
CA ARG A 279 -6.32 19.85 -0.03
C ARG A 279 -6.57 19.45 1.41
N TRP A 280 -7.56 18.63 1.65
CA TRP A 280 -7.89 18.15 2.97
C TRP A 280 -8.40 16.70 2.92
N ALA A 281 -8.15 15.99 3.96
CA ALA A 281 -8.62 14.65 4.19
C ALA A 281 -9.13 14.54 5.63
N ALA A 282 -10.12 13.71 5.88
CA ALA A 282 -10.63 13.46 7.22
C ALA A 282 -11.30 12.09 7.28
N GLY A 283 -11.48 11.58 8.48
CA GLY A 283 -12.21 10.33 8.64
C GLY A 283 -12.56 10.02 10.07
N THR A 284 -13.56 9.16 10.18
CA THR A 284 -13.96 8.56 11.45
C THR A 284 -14.28 7.09 11.25
N ASN A 285 -13.96 6.28 12.22
CA ASN A 285 -14.48 4.92 12.31
C ASN A 285 -14.77 4.54 13.75
N VAL A 286 -15.77 3.70 13.91
CA VAL A 286 -16.13 3.08 15.18
C VAL A 286 -16.24 1.58 14.98
N TYR A 287 -15.82 0.81 15.97
CA TYR A 287 -15.96 -0.64 15.93
C TYR A 287 -16.20 -1.24 17.31
N VAL A 288 -16.78 -2.43 17.31
CA VAL A 288 -16.83 -3.31 18.47
C VAL A 288 -16.39 -4.70 18.01
N ARG A 289 -15.49 -5.29 18.80
CA ARG A 289 -14.96 -6.63 18.55
C ARG A 289 -15.01 -7.44 19.84
N THR A 290 -15.44 -8.70 19.71
CA THR A 290 -15.25 -9.73 20.73
C THR A 290 -14.27 -10.78 20.20
N PHE A 291 -13.46 -11.38 21.06
CA PHE A 291 -12.54 -12.46 20.72
C PHE A 291 -12.06 -13.16 21.97
N GLU A 292 -11.59 -14.40 21.82
CA GLU A 292 -10.85 -15.14 22.84
C GLU A 292 -9.36 -15.02 22.56
N ASP A 293 -8.55 -14.83 23.58
CA ASP A 293 -7.09 -14.90 23.48
C ASP A 293 -6.50 -15.63 24.69
N GLY A 294 -5.36 -16.28 24.47
CA GLY A 294 -4.61 -16.95 25.52
C GLY A 294 -3.61 -16.03 26.20
N ILE A 295 -3.64 -15.99 27.53
CA ILE A 295 -2.65 -15.29 28.35
C ILE A 295 -1.74 -16.34 28.97
N LEU A 296 -0.45 -16.27 28.64
CA LEU A 296 0.56 -17.12 29.23
C LEU A 296 0.94 -16.59 30.62
N LYS A 297 0.78 -17.42 31.65
CA LYS A 297 1.19 -17.12 33.03
C LYS A 297 1.59 -18.41 33.73
N ASN A 298 2.77 -18.45 34.37
CA ASN A 298 3.30 -19.61 35.06
C ASN A 298 3.27 -20.89 34.17
N ASP A 299 3.78 -20.78 32.94
CA ASP A 299 3.80 -21.84 31.92
C ASP A 299 2.43 -22.42 31.54
N SER A 300 1.35 -21.80 31.96
CA SER A 300 -0.02 -22.18 31.66
C SER A 300 -0.71 -21.11 30.78
N ILE A 301 -1.47 -21.54 29.79
CA ILE A 301 -2.25 -20.66 28.91
C ILE A 301 -3.68 -20.57 29.46
N TYR A 302 -4.06 -19.39 29.91
CA TYR A 302 -5.41 -19.07 30.37
C TYR A 302 -6.20 -18.42 29.23
N ARG A 303 -7.24 -19.09 28.76
CA ARG A 303 -8.13 -18.54 27.73
C ARG A 303 -9.06 -17.50 28.34
N GLN A 304 -9.10 -16.31 27.75
CA GLN A 304 -9.89 -15.19 28.22
C GLN A 304 -10.68 -14.56 27.08
N ASP A 305 -11.92 -14.21 27.41
CA ASP A 305 -12.77 -13.47 26.49
C ASP A 305 -12.51 -11.98 26.59
N PHE A 306 -12.45 -11.34 25.45
CA PHE A 306 -12.32 -9.90 25.32
C PHE A 306 -13.53 -9.29 24.64
N LYS A 307 -13.88 -8.07 25.06
CA LYS A 307 -14.79 -7.20 24.34
C LYS A 307 -14.19 -5.81 24.26
N VAL A 308 -13.88 -5.37 23.05
CA VAL A 308 -13.18 -4.11 22.79
C VAL A 308 -14.02 -3.23 21.89
N ALA A 309 -14.17 -1.96 22.28
CA ALA A 309 -14.76 -0.92 21.45
C ALA A 309 -13.70 0.11 21.07
N GLY A 310 -13.68 0.53 19.81
CA GLY A 310 -12.76 1.55 19.36
C GLY A 310 -13.47 2.70 18.65
N LYS A 311 -12.93 3.90 18.86
CA LYS A 311 -13.32 5.13 18.16
C LYS A 311 -12.06 5.79 17.60
N ASN A 312 -12.16 6.33 16.40
CA ASN A 312 -11.06 7.00 15.74
C ASN A 312 -11.59 8.17 14.91
N ILE A 313 -11.03 9.35 15.13
CA ILE A 313 -11.36 10.57 14.39
C ILE A 313 -10.03 11.23 13.99
N TRP A 314 -9.91 11.64 12.75
CA TRP A 314 -8.72 12.33 12.27
C TRP A 314 -9.07 13.35 11.20
N GLY A 315 -8.21 14.35 11.05
CA GLY A 315 -8.28 15.37 10.03
C GLY A 315 -6.90 15.79 9.57
N SER A 316 -6.78 16.15 8.31
CA SER A 316 -5.51 16.52 7.68
C SER A 316 -5.72 17.62 6.65
N THR A 317 -4.77 18.55 6.57
CA THR A 317 -4.74 19.58 5.54
C THR A 317 -3.40 19.60 4.82
N SER A 318 -3.43 19.86 3.52
CA SER A 318 -2.28 19.84 2.60
C SER A 318 -2.15 21.19 1.91
N VAL A 319 -1.04 21.89 2.19
CA VAL A 319 -0.73 23.20 1.66
C VAL A 319 0.43 23.12 0.68
N PRO A 320 0.30 23.55 -0.58
CA PRO A 320 1.40 23.58 -1.52
C PRO A 320 2.47 24.56 -1.05
N ILE A 321 3.72 24.13 -1.03
CA ILE A 321 4.83 24.95 -0.58
C ILE A 321 5.43 25.77 -1.74
N LEU A 322 5.43 25.19 -2.95
CA LEU A 322 6.04 25.76 -4.13
C LEU A 322 5.00 26.32 -5.08
N LYS A 323 5.37 27.34 -5.86
CA LYS A 323 4.50 27.86 -6.92
C LYS A 323 4.26 26.79 -7.98
N ARG A 324 3.01 26.73 -8.49
CA ARG A 324 2.50 25.64 -9.33
C ARG A 324 2.90 25.74 -10.81
N HIS A 325 4.12 26.19 -11.13
CA HIS A 325 4.56 26.36 -12.52
C HIS A 325 5.06 25.07 -13.16
N THR A 326 5.58 24.14 -12.37
CA THR A 326 6.02 22.82 -12.85
C THR A 326 5.17 21.69 -12.25
N PRO A 327 5.10 20.50 -12.89
CA PRO A 327 4.42 19.34 -12.32
C PRO A 327 4.91 18.97 -10.91
N ALA A 328 6.23 18.99 -10.69
CA ALA A 328 6.83 18.69 -9.39
C ALA A 328 6.42 19.70 -8.31
N ASN A 329 6.36 20.98 -8.65
CA ASN A 329 5.97 22.04 -7.70
C ASN A 329 4.50 21.93 -7.28
N ARG A 330 3.64 21.37 -8.16
CA ARG A 330 2.20 21.21 -7.89
C ARG A 330 1.91 20.13 -6.87
N VAL A 331 2.83 19.18 -6.67
CA VAL A 331 2.65 17.98 -5.84
C VAL A 331 3.54 17.97 -4.60
N THR A 332 4.30 19.04 -4.37
CA THR A 332 5.09 19.22 -3.13
C THR A 332 4.26 19.99 -2.12
N ASN A 333 3.94 19.35 -1.00
CA ASN A 333 3.01 19.90 -0.02
C ASN A 333 3.57 19.82 1.40
N LEU A 334 3.17 20.78 2.23
CA LEU A 334 3.25 20.71 3.67
C LEU A 334 1.92 20.15 4.20
N VAL A 335 1.97 19.12 4.99
CA VAL A 335 0.79 18.40 5.51
C VAL A 335 0.75 18.54 7.03
N PHE A 336 -0.39 18.97 7.55
CA PHE A 336 -0.69 19.00 8.98
C PHE A 336 -1.83 18.04 9.27
N SER A 337 -1.72 17.27 10.33
CA SER A 337 -2.75 16.29 10.68
C SER A 337 -2.93 16.18 12.16
N LEU A 338 -4.18 15.90 12.57
CA LEU A 338 -4.56 15.62 13.94
C LEU A 338 -5.32 14.30 13.97
N ARG A 339 -5.17 13.55 15.06
CA ARG A 339 -5.89 12.31 15.29
C ARG A 339 -6.17 12.11 16.76
N TYR A 340 -7.38 11.69 17.06
CA TYR A 340 -7.78 11.10 18.31
C TYR A 340 -8.25 9.68 18.08
N TYR A 341 -7.78 8.73 18.87
CA TYR A 341 -8.36 7.39 18.88
C TYR A 341 -8.38 6.81 20.29
N GLN A 342 -9.45 6.09 20.56
CA GLN A 342 -9.73 5.42 21.82
C GLN A 342 -9.84 3.91 21.57
N ILE A 343 -9.30 3.15 22.52
CA ILE A 343 -9.51 1.72 22.66
C ILE A 343 -10.06 1.50 24.06
N GLY A 344 -11.30 1.03 24.16
CA GLY A 344 -11.95 0.74 25.43
C GLY A 344 -12.20 -0.76 25.59
N TYR A 345 -11.78 -1.31 26.70
CA TYR A 345 -11.97 -2.71 27.07
C TYR A 345 -13.22 -2.89 27.92
N GLN A 346 -14.33 -3.30 27.31
CA GLN A 346 -15.59 -3.60 28.01
C GLN A 346 -15.55 -4.97 28.73
N LYS A 347 -14.70 -5.88 28.27
CA LYS A 347 -14.34 -7.14 28.93
C LYS A 347 -12.85 -7.37 28.74
N ALA A 348 -12.13 -7.50 29.82
CA ALA A 348 -10.68 -7.70 29.90
C ALA A 348 -10.37 -8.74 30.96
N PRO A 349 -9.15 -9.30 30.99
CA PRO A 349 -8.69 -10.19 32.06
C PRO A 349 -8.73 -9.49 33.43
N ASP A 350 -8.82 -10.33 34.46
CA ASP A 350 -8.67 -9.86 35.83
C ASP A 350 -7.22 -9.47 36.18
N THR A 351 -7.01 -8.83 37.29
CA THR A 351 -5.68 -8.40 37.75
C THR A 351 -4.73 -9.55 38.06
N PHE A 352 -5.24 -10.76 38.28
CA PHE A 352 -4.39 -11.93 38.44
C PHE A 352 -3.69 -12.28 37.11
N LEU A 353 -4.38 -12.21 35.99
CA LEU A 353 -3.82 -12.53 34.66
C LEU A 353 -3.13 -11.35 34.00
N ASP A 354 -3.56 -10.11 34.30
CA ASP A 354 -3.00 -8.87 33.76
C ASP A 354 -2.65 -7.89 34.90
N PRO A 355 -1.60 -8.19 35.71
CA PRO A 355 -1.21 -7.33 36.84
C PRO A 355 -0.76 -5.93 36.43
N ASP A 356 -0.17 -5.80 35.25
CA ASP A 356 0.31 -4.53 34.68
C ASP A 356 -0.79 -3.74 33.96
N ARG A 357 -2.03 -4.25 33.97
CA ARG A 357 -3.19 -3.67 33.29
C ARG A 357 -2.90 -3.29 31.83
N PHE A 358 -2.22 -4.19 31.11
CA PHE A 358 -1.90 -4.00 29.69
C PHE A 358 -3.17 -3.83 28.84
N TYR A 359 -4.25 -4.56 29.21
CA TYR A 359 -5.58 -4.51 28.59
C TYR A 359 -6.49 -3.50 29.28
N SER A 360 -6.04 -2.25 29.39
CA SER A 360 -6.81 -1.13 29.93
C SER A 360 -7.18 -0.14 28.84
N ASP A 361 -8.14 0.72 29.14
CA ASP A 361 -8.59 1.79 28.24
C ASP A 361 -7.45 2.74 27.90
N LYS A 362 -7.37 3.12 26.63
CA LYS A 362 -6.31 4.00 26.11
C LYS A 362 -6.92 5.07 25.21
N ASP A 363 -6.66 6.32 25.57
CA ASP A 363 -6.98 7.48 24.77
C ASP A 363 -5.69 8.05 24.17
N THR A 364 -5.63 8.19 22.87
CA THR A 364 -4.41 8.63 22.18
C THR A 364 -4.69 9.86 21.32
N TYR A 365 -3.90 10.91 21.55
CA TYR A 365 -3.97 12.19 20.87
C TYR A 365 -2.67 12.43 20.11
N LEU A 366 -2.74 12.55 18.80
CA LEU A 366 -1.58 12.74 17.96
C LEU A 366 -1.76 13.94 17.03
N ALA A 367 -0.66 14.64 16.81
CA ALA A 367 -0.50 15.64 15.77
C ALA A 367 0.69 15.27 14.90
N SER A 368 0.66 15.63 13.64
CA SER A 368 1.83 15.48 12.76
C SER A 368 1.98 16.67 11.83
N VAL A 369 3.25 16.92 11.48
CA VAL A 369 3.63 17.84 10.42
C VAL A 369 4.61 17.14 9.49
N GLY A 370 4.39 17.25 8.19
CA GLY A 370 5.26 16.60 7.22
C GLY A 370 5.33 17.35 5.91
N ILE A 371 6.42 17.10 5.19
CA ILE A 371 6.59 17.55 3.80
C ILE A 371 6.57 16.31 2.94
N ASN A 372 5.74 16.32 1.89
CA ASN A 372 5.69 15.25 0.92
C ASN A 372 5.80 15.77 -0.53
N TYR A 373 6.46 14.99 -1.34
CA TYR A 373 6.43 15.04 -2.80
C TYR A 373 5.96 13.69 -3.28
N ILE A 374 4.89 13.65 -4.10
CA ILE A 374 4.31 12.40 -4.60
C ILE A 374 4.12 12.52 -6.11
N GLY A 375 4.56 11.52 -6.82
CA GLY A 375 4.33 11.31 -8.24
C GLY A 375 3.98 9.87 -8.55
N TYR A 376 3.72 9.59 -9.81
CA TYR A 376 3.48 8.23 -10.30
C TYR A 376 4.17 8.05 -11.65
N GLU A 377 4.89 6.95 -11.78
CA GLU A 377 5.42 6.45 -13.05
C GLU A 377 4.58 5.28 -13.53
N GLN A 378 4.37 5.19 -14.85
CA GLN A 378 3.63 4.08 -15.44
C GLN A 378 4.57 2.96 -15.82
N ASP A 379 4.29 1.77 -15.33
CA ASP A 379 5.02 0.55 -15.68
C ASP A 379 4.04 -0.59 -15.97
N ARG A 380 4.55 -1.74 -16.37
CA ARG A 380 3.78 -2.96 -16.67
C ARG A 380 4.51 -4.16 -16.10
N TYR A 381 3.80 -5.28 -15.94
CA TYR A 381 4.39 -6.51 -15.41
C TYR A 381 5.00 -6.34 -14.01
N ILE A 382 4.29 -5.62 -13.12
CA ILE A 382 4.63 -5.60 -11.69
C ILE A 382 3.73 -6.61 -10.96
N PHE A 383 2.44 -6.30 -10.85
CA PHE A 383 1.43 -7.15 -10.22
C PHE A 383 0.36 -7.63 -11.22
N ARG A 384 0.29 -7.02 -12.41
CA ARG A 384 -0.66 -7.36 -13.48
C ARG A 384 0.07 -7.71 -14.75
N HIS A 385 -0.51 -8.60 -15.52
CA HIS A 385 0.04 -8.97 -16.83
C HIS A 385 -0.37 -7.91 -17.86
N GLN A 386 0.62 -7.21 -18.46
CA GLN A 386 0.47 -6.20 -19.53
C GLN A 386 -0.35 -4.93 -19.22
N ASP A 387 -1.19 -4.89 -18.20
CA ASP A 387 -1.92 -3.69 -17.84
C ASP A 387 -0.99 -2.59 -17.30
N ILE A 388 -1.37 -1.33 -17.49
CA ILE A 388 -0.62 -0.19 -16.96
C ILE A 388 -0.84 -0.13 -15.45
N GLU A 389 0.25 -0.04 -14.71
CA GLU A 389 0.29 0.13 -13.27
C GLU A 389 0.95 1.46 -12.94
N ASP A 390 0.30 2.26 -12.10
CA ASP A 390 0.81 3.55 -11.62
C ASP A 390 1.66 3.31 -10.37
N ILE A 391 2.98 3.34 -10.55
CA ILE A 391 3.96 3.06 -9.49
C ILE A 391 4.26 4.36 -8.75
N PRO A 392 4.06 4.40 -7.43
CA PRO A 392 4.30 5.61 -6.65
C PRO A 392 5.79 5.93 -6.55
N ILE A 393 6.14 7.17 -6.85
CA ILE A 393 7.46 7.75 -6.64
C ILE A 393 7.33 8.96 -5.73
N GLY A 394 8.34 9.22 -4.91
CA GLY A 394 8.28 10.39 -4.04
C GLY A 394 9.21 10.37 -2.86
N LYS A 395 9.04 11.41 -2.06
CA LYS A 395 9.78 11.67 -0.83
C LYS A 395 8.83 12.19 0.23
N SER A 396 8.93 11.70 1.44
CA SER A 396 8.13 12.20 2.55
C SER A 396 8.95 12.20 3.83
N PHE A 397 8.85 13.27 4.57
CA PHE A 397 9.37 13.38 5.93
C PHE A 397 8.25 13.86 6.84
N THR A 398 7.98 13.13 7.91
CA THR A 398 6.89 13.44 8.84
C THR A 398 7.39 13.36 10.28
N LEU A 399 7.08 14.36 11.08
CA LEU A 399 7.23 14.36 12.53
C LEU A 399 5.86 14.16 13.17
N ILE A 400 5.82 13.33 14.20
CA ILE A 400 4.60 12.96 14.93
C ILE A 400 4.85 13.27 16.39
N GLY A 401 3.93 13.98 17.03
CA GLY A 401 3.98 14.26 18.46
C GLY A 401 2.60 14.10 19.08
N GLY A 402 2.56 13.82 20.37
CA GLY A 402 1.30 13.69 21.09
C GLY A 402 1.46 13.02 22.43
N PHE A 403 0.39 12.42 22.92
CA PHE A 403 0.40 11.66 24.17
C PHE A 403 -0.68 10.58 24.15
N GLN A 404 -0.47 9.58 24.99
CA GLN A 404 -1.44 8.54 25.29
C GLN A 404 -1.79 8.63 26.77
N GLU A 405 -3.09 8.65 27.08
CA GLU A 405 -3.61 8.51 28.43
C GLU A 405 -4.00 7.05 28.68
N ASN A 406 -3.54 6.52 29.78
CA ASN A 406 -3.83 5.17 30.23
C ASN A 406 -3.86 5.15 31.76
N LEU A 407 -4.96 4.71 32.37
CA LEU A 407 -5.14 4.63 33.84
C LEU A 407 -4.83 5.95 34.57
N GLY A 408 -5.13 7.09 33.97
CA GLY A 408 -4.86 8.43 34.52
C GLY A 408 -3.43 8.93 34.35
N GLU A 409 -2.55 8.12 33.80
CA GLU A 409 -1.19 8.53 33.43
C GLU A 409 -1.13 9.06 32.00
N ARG A 410 -0.44 10.19 31.79
CA ARG A 410 -0.13 10.74 30.46
C ARG A 410 1.28 10.39 30.07
N ARG A 411 1.40 9.69 28.96
CA ARG A 411 2.68 9.28 28.36
C ARG A 411 2.93 10.09 27.09
N PRO A 412 3.76 11.15 27.11
CA PRO A 412 4.12 11.90 25.91
C PRO A 412 4.77 10.98 24.88
N TYR A 413 4.54 11.27 23.60
CA TYR A 413 5.05 10.49 22.47
C TYR A 413 5.69 11.39 21.42
N LEU A 414 6.82 10.96 20.87
CA LEU A 414 7.46 11.57 19.70
C LEU A 414 7.84 10.50 18.71
N GLY A 415 7.57 10.76 17.43
CA GLY A 415 7.91 9.87 16.34
C GLY A 415 8.35 10.61 15.09
N GLY A 416 9.01 9.90 14.20
CA GLY A 416 9.45 10.39 12.91
C GLY A 416 9.34 9.31 11.84
N ARG A 417 9.04 9.71 10.61
CA ARG A 417 8.97 8.82 9.46
C ARG A 417 9.63 9.45 8.26
N LEU A 418 10.46 8.67 7.57
CA LEU A 418 11.14 9.05 6.35
C LEU A 418 10.80 8.03 5.26
N MET A 419 10.28 8.50 4.13
CA MET A 419 9.97 7.64 2.99
C MET A 419 10.65 8.17 1.74
N TYR A 420 11.11 7.25 0.92
CA TYR A 420 11.69 7.52 -0.39
C TYR A 420 11.30 6.43 -1.38
N GLY A 421 11.08 6.76 -2.64
CA GLY A 421 10.87 5.79 -3.70
C GLY A 421 11.08 6.41 -5.07
N ASP A 422 11.81 5.71 -5.92
CA ASP A 422 12.11 6.17 -7.27
C ASP A 422 12.61 5.03 -8.16
N TYR A 423 12.66 5.30 -9.48
CA TYR A 423 13.30 4.43 -10.45
C TYR A 423 14.76 4.81 -10.64
N PHE A 424 15.60 3.79 -10.69
CA PHE A 424 17.04 3.86 -10.97
C PHE A 424 17.36 2.98 -12.18
N SER A 425 18.62 3.04 -12.64
CA SER A 425 19.09 2.16 -13.74
C SER A 425 18.91 0.67 -13.46
N LEU A 426 18.99 0.28 -12.18
CA LEU A 426 18.83 -1.10 -11.73
C LEU A 426 17.37 -1.49 -11.41
N GLY A 427 16.40 -0.60 -11.61
CA GLY A 427 15.00 -0.83 -11.31
C GLY A 427 14.41 0.15 -10.32
N TYR A 428 13.33 -0.23 -9.67
CA TYR A 428 12.64 0.57 -8.65
C TYR A 428 13.15 0.22 -7.25
N PHE A 429 13.36 1.22 -6.45
CA PHE A 429 13.66 1.07 -5.02
C PHE A 429 12.79 2.01 -4.19
N SER A 430 12.28 1.52 -3.08
CA SER A 430 11.60 2.33 -2.08
C SER A 430 12.01 1.94 -0.67
N GLY A 431 12.02 2.93 0.22
CA GLY A 431 12.32 2.76 1.64
C GLY A 431 11.37 3.55 2.52
N ASP A 432 11.03 2.98 3.66
CA ASP A 432 10.23 3.57 4.73
C ASP A 432 10.93 3.29 6.06
N VAL A 433 11.41 4.34 6.72
CA VAL A 433 12.09 4.27 8.01
C VAL A 433 11.30 5.04 9.04
N GLN A 434 11.00 4.43 10.16
CA GLN A 434 10.14 4.95 11.20
C GLN A 434 10.80 4.77 12.56
N ILE A 435 10.73 5.79 13.39
CA ILE A 435 11.20 5.77 14.79
C ILE A 435 10.15 6.40 15.68
N GLY A 436 9.91 5.84 16.85
CA GLY A 436 8.99 6.42 17.82
C GLY A 436 9.27 5.96 19.23
N SER A 437 8.98 6.81 20.21
CA SER A 437 9.23 6.56 21.62
C SER A 437 8.22 7.28 22.49
N PHE A 438 7.83 6.62 23.57
CA PHE A 438 7.16 7.29 24.68
C PHE A 438 8.18 7.89 25.64
N PHE A 439 7.80 9.00 26.25
CA PHE A 439 8.57 9.68 27.31
C PHE A 439 7.72 9.67 28.57
N SER A 440 8.06 8.82 29.50
CA SER A 440 7.41 8.67 30.80
C SER A 440 8.48 8.61 31.89
N HIS A 441 8.09 8.84 33.13
CA HIS A 441 8.94 8.54 34.29
C HIS A 441 9.18 7.03 34.48
N ASP A 442 8.37 6.20 33.82
CA ASP A 442 8.56 4.74 33.75
C ASP A 442 9.87 4.39 33.02
N THR A 443 10.53 3.35 33.48
CA THR A 443 11.75 2.81 32.87
C THR A 443 11.51 2.26 31.45
N HIS A 444 10.29 1.84 31.13
CA HIS A 444 9.93 1.24 29.85
C HIS A 444 9.36 2.26 28.86
N LYS A 445 10.23 2.86 28.07
CA LYS A 445 9.87 3.87 27.05
C LYS A 445 9.17 3.28 25.82
N GLN A 446 9.16 1.96 25.66
CA GLN A 446 8.56 1.25 24.52
C GLN A 446 8.94 1.87 23.17
N SER A 447 10.24 2.16 22.98
CA SER A 447 10.72 2.74 21.74
C SER A 447 10.70 1.70 20.62
N THR A 448 10.46 2.15 19.40
CA THR A 448 10.39 1.29 18.20
C THR A 448 11.19 1.94 17.09
N LEU A 449 12.07 1.16 16.46
CA LEU A 449 12.70 1.49 15.20
C LEU A 449 12.23 0.45 14.18
N ARG A 450 11.68 0.90 13.07
CA ARG A 450 11.16 0.05 12.01
C ARG A 450 11.66 0.55 10.66
N TRP A 451 11.99 -0.39 9.76
CA TRP A 451 12.20 -0.05 8.36
C TRP A 451 11.65 -1.13 7.43
N GLU A 452 11.31 -0.69 6.25
CA GLU A 452 10.85 -1.53 5.15
C GLU A 452 11.46 -1.02 3.84
N PHE A 453 12.20 -1.86 3.14
CA PHE A 453 12.75 -1.57 1.83
C PHE A 453 12.17 -2.54 0.82
N THR A 454 11.73 -2.01 -0.31
CA THR A 454 11.16 -2.80 -1.42
C THR A 454 11.93 -2.46 -2.70
N TYR A 455 12.29 -3.49 -3.42
CA TYR A 455 13.00 -3.40 -4.69
C TYR A 455 12.35 -4.29 -5.73
N PHE A 456 12.33 -3.85 -6.98
CA PHE A 456 12.13 -4.73 -8.11
C PHE A 456 13.01 -4.32 -9.31
N SER A 457 13.52 -5.33 -10.04
CA SER A 457 14.42 -5.14 -11.17
C SER A 457 13.71 -4.53 -12.39
N PRO A 458 14.44 -4.02 -13.39
CA PRO A 458 13.90 -3.86 -14.74
C PRO A 458 13.33 -5.18 -15.26
N LEU A 459 12.38 -5.09 -16.18
CA LEU A 459 11.85 -6.27 -16.84
C LEU A 459 12.92 -6.81 -17.79
N PHE A 460 13.33 -8.07 -17.64
CA PHE A 460 14.25 -8.72 -18.55
C PHE A 460 13.57 -9.87 -19.27
N GLN A 461 14.08 -10.24 -20.43
CA GLN A 461 13.50 -11.23 -21.31
C GLN A 461 14.49 -12.38 -21.57
N ILE A 462 14.01 -13.60 -21.44
CA ILE A 462 14.72 -14.83 -21.84
C ILE A 462 13.83 -15.58 -22.82
N GLY A 463 14.24 -15.65 -24.07
CA GLY A 463 13.40 -16.17 -25.15
C GLY A 463 12.11 -15.33 -25.31
N ARG A 464 10.96 -15.97 -25.13
CA ARG A 464 9.63 -15.31 -25.18
C ARG A 464 9.07 -14.97 -23.79
N TRP A 465 9.74 -15.37 -22.72
CA TRP A 465 9.33 -15.15 -21.34
C TRP A 465 9.91 -13.85 -20.82
N HIS A 466 9.12 -13.14 -20.02
CA HIS A 466 9.60 -11.99 -19.26
C HIS A 466 9.77 -12.38 -17.81
N PHE A 467 10.72 -11.75 -17.14
CA PHE A 467 11.04 -11.99 -15.73
C PHE A 467 11.28 -10.68 -15.00
N ARG A 468 10.98 -10.71 -13.72
CA ARG A 468 11.28 -9.61 -12.80
C ARG A 468 11.68 -10.18 -11.45
N GLN A 469 12.71 -9.59 -10.88
CA GLN A 469 13.20 -9.92 -9.56
C GLN A 469 12.60 -8.95 -8.55
N PHE A 470 12.08 -9.47 -7.44
CA PHE A 470 11.58 -8.68 -6.32
C PHE A 470 12.41 -8.98 -5.08
N GLY A 471 12.67 -7.94 -4.28
CA GLY A 471 13.32 -8.05 -2.99
C GLY A 471 12.61 -7.17 -1.97
N LYS A 472 12.50 -7.64 -0.74
CA LYS A 472 11.95 -6.87 0.38
C LYS A 472 12.75 -7.15 1.63
N TRP A 473 13.05 -6.10 2.38
CA TRP A 473 13.66 -6.19 3.70
C TRP A 473 12.83 -5.41 4.71
N ARG A 474 12.35 -6.13 5.71
CA ARG A 474 11.56 -5.56 6.82
C ARG A 474 12.29 -5.85 8.12
N SER A 475 12.38 -4.85 9.00
CA SER A 475 12.90 -5.04 10.34
C SER A 475 12.12 -4.20 11.34
N VAL A 476 12.03 -4.72 12.55
CA VAL A 476 11.46 -4.05 13.71
C VAL A 476 12.38 -4.30 14.88
N ILE A 477 12.79 -3.24 15.55
CA ILE A 477 13.61 -3.28 16.76
C ILE A 477 12.84 -2.57 17.87
N GLY A 478 12.59 -3.28 18.97
CA GLY A 478 12.09 -2.70 20.20
C GLY A 478 13.23 -2.33 21.15
N LEU A 479 13.15 -1.19 21.81
CA LEU A 479 14.09 -0.76 22.82
C LEU A 479 13.32 -0.38 24.09
N SER A 480 13.83 -0.78 25.25
CA SER A 480 13.15 -0.55 26.55
C SER A 480 11.70 -1.04 26.54
N ARG A 481 11.47 -2.26 26.03
CA ARG A 481 10.14 -2.89 25.98
C ARG A 481 9.76 -3.47 27.35
N LYS A 482 8.45 -3.63 27.57
CA LYS A 482 7.95 -4.33 28.75
C LYS A 482 8.21 -5.83 28.62
N ASP A 483 8.59 -6.49 29.71
CA ASP A 483 8.72 -7.95 29.71
C ASP A 483 7.34 -8.62 29.80
N TYR A 484 6.59 -8.49 28.72
CA TYR A 484 5.24 -9.02 28.58
C TYR A 484 5.10 -9.66 27.19
N VAL A 485 4.54 -10.87 27.13
CA VAL A 485 4.45 -11.66 25.89
C VAL A 485 3.81 -10.89 24.74
N LYS A 486 2.82 -10.03 25.02
CA LYS A 486 2.15 -9.22 23.99
C LYS A 486 2.91 -7.94 23.61
N ASP A 487 3.96 -7.57 24.35
CA ASP A 487 4.90 -6.50 24.01
C ASP A 487 6.17 -7.08 23.34
N ARG A 488 6.01 -8.18 22.61
CA ARG A 488 7.06 -8.86 21.84
C ARG A 488 6.66 -9.01 20.38
N VAL A 489 7.63 -9.09 19.49
CA VAL A 489 7.41 -9.35 18.06
C VAL A 489 7.40 -10.84 17.78
N THR A 490 6.73 -11.24 16.70
CA THR A 490 6.70 -12.62 16.20
C THR A 490 7.03 -12.64 14.71
N LEU A 491 7.39 -13.80 14.17
CA LEU A 491 7.50 -14.05 12.73
C LEU A 491 6.18 -14.53 12.11
N ASN A 492 5.10 -14.57 12.87
CA ASN A 492 3.81 -15.07 12.43
C ASN A 492 3.05 -14.04 11.57
N GLY A 493 2.16 -14.54 10.73
CA GLY A 493 1.17 -13.75 10.01
C GLY A 493 1.73 -12.82 8.92
N SER A 494 0.96 -11.78 8.59
CA SER A 494 1.25 -10.86 7.46
C SER A 494 2.40 -9.90 7.73
N THR A 495 2.73 -9.61 8.98
CA THR A 495 3.88 -8.78 9.38
C THR A 495 5.15 -9.61 9.58
N GLY A 496 5.02 -10.93 9.51
CA GLY A 496 6.07 -11.93 9.60
C GLY A 496 6.37 -12.62 8.27
N ILE A 497 6.61 -13.92 8.33
CA ILE A 497 6.77 -14.81 7.17
C ILE A 497 5.41 -15.41 6.85
N VAL A 498 4.84 -15.09 5.70
CA VAL A 498 3.49 -15.58 5.33
C VAL A 498 3.44 -17.10 5.33
N GLY A 499 2.45 -17.64 6.06
CA GLY A 499 2.29 -19.09 6.27
C GLY A 499 3.10 -19.67 7.43
N PHE A 500 3.97 -18.88 8.06
CA PHE A 500 4.66 -19.25 9.30
C PHE A 500 3.74 -18.97 10.49
N ASP A 501 3.62 -19.93 11.38
CA ASP A 501 2.78 -19.81 12.57
C ASP A 501 3.39 -20.66 13.71
N SER A 502 4.17 -20.00 14.55
CA SER A 502 4.81 -20.60 15.73
C SER A 502 4.10 -20.14 16.99
N PRO A 503 3.64 -21.05 17.86
CA PRO A 503 3.00 -20.68 19.11
C PRO A 503 3.98 -20.18 20.19
N THR A 504 5.27 -20.45 20.03
CA THR A 504 6.26 -20.21 21.09
C THR A 504 7.31 -19.16 20.73
N LEU A 505 7.45 -18.81 19.44
CA LEU A 505 8.53 -17.96 18.97
C LEU A 505 8.17 -16.50 19.10
N THR A 506 8.81 -15.82 20.03
CA THR A 506 8.71 -14.37 20.23
C THR A 506 10.09 -13.76 20.44
N GLY A 507 10.24 -12.47 20.21
CA GLY A 507 11.47 -11.73 20.44
C GLY A 507 11.24 -10.25 20.65
N VAL A 508 12.32 -9.51 20.86
CA VAL A 508 12.32 -8.05 20.99
C VAL A 508 12.64 -7.37 19.66
N HIS A 509 13.34 -8.08 18.78
CA HIS A 509 13.63 -7.61 17.44
C HIS A 509 13.44 -8.72 16.41
N LYS A 510 13.10 -8.33 15.19
CA LYS A 510 13.00 -9.22 14.03
C LYS A 510 13.50 -8.57 12.75
N SER A 511 13.98 -9.38 11.83
CA SER A 511 14.33 -8.96 10.48
C SER A 511 13.96 -10.03 9.47
N ILE A 512 13.36 -9.64 8.34
CA ILE A 512 12.86 -10.57 7.33
C ILE A 512 13.31 -10.08 5.97
N PHE A 513 13.97 -10.96 5.24
CA PHE A 513 14.34 -10.79 3.84
C PHE A 513 13.46 -11.68 2.98
N THR A 514 12.76 -11.10 2.03
CA THR A 514 11.91 -11.80 1.07
C THR A 514 12.46 -11.60 -0.33
N LEU A 515 12.67 -12.66 -1.06
CA LEU A 515 13.10 -12.67 -2.46
C LEU A 515 12.08 -13.42 -3.29
N GLN A 516 11.75 -12.89 -4.47
CA GLN A 516 10.86 -13.56 -5.42
C GLN A 516 11.32 -13.32 -6.86
N THR A 517 11.41 -14.41 -7.61
CA THR A 517 11.57 -14.38 -9.07
C THR A 517 10.21 -14.61 -9.70
N GLN A 518 9.64 -13.59 -10.30
CA GLN A 518 8.36 -13.67 -11.02
C GLN A 518 8.61 -13.83 -12.52
N SER A 519 8.01 -14.85 -13.14
CA SER A 519 7.96 -14.95 -14.59
C SER A 519 6.62 -14.46 -15.12
N TYR A 520 6.58 -14.13 -16.42
CA TYR A 520 5.36 -13.73 -17.13
C TYR A 520 5.27 -14.54 -18.43
N SER A 521 4.26 -15.40 -18.49
CA SER A 521 4.07 -16.32 -19.60
C SER A 521 3.68 -15.61 -20.90
N PRO A 522 4.32 -15.91 -22.02
CA PRO A 522 3.89 -15.42 -23.32
C PRO A 522 2.68 -16.18 -23.87
N VAL A 523 2.39 -17.36 -23.30
CA VAL A 523 1.34 -18.28 -23.79
C VAL A 523 0.06 -18.04 -23.02
N SER A 524 -1.04 -17.90 -23.75
CA SER A 524 -2.40 -17.84 -23.23
C SER A 524 -3.20 -19.04 -23.74
N LEU A 525 -3.83 -19.77 -22.85
CA LEU A 525 -4.76 -20.85 -23.16
C LEU A 525 -6.15 -20.45 -22.70
N TRP A 526 -7.10 -20.22 -23.63
CA TRP A 526 -8.44 -19.66 -23.35
C TRP A 526 -8.41 -18.38 -22.52
N GLY A 527 -7.42 -17.51 -22.79
CA GLY A 527 -7.19 -16.29 -22.02
C GLY A 527 -6.47 -16.50 -20.68
N PHE A 528 -6.29 -17.72 -20.22
CA PHE A 528 -5.52 -18.00 -19.00
C PHE A 528 -4.02 -18.04 -19.29
N ARG A 529 -3.26 -17.34 -18.46
CA ARG A 529 -1.80 -17.37 -18.44
C ARG A 529 -1.33 -17.93 -17.11
N VAL A 530 -0.47 -18.92 -17.18
CA VAL A 530 0.14 -19.54 -16.00
C VAL A 530 1.60 -19.11 -15.94
N SER A 531 1.94 -18.33 -14.94
CA SER A 531 3.24 -17.72 -14.75
C SER A 531 3.90 -18.26 -13.48
N PRO A 532 4.88 -19.17 -13.56
CA PRO A 532 5.57 -19.68 -12.39
C PRO A 532 6.39 -18.61 -11.68
N PHE A 533 6.54 -18.76 -10.37
CA PHE A 533 7.42 -17.93 -9.55
C PHE A 533 8.14 -18.78 -8.51
N LEU A 534 9.29 -18.29 -8.08
CA LEU A 534 10.07 -18.84 -6.97
C LEU A 534 10.13 -17.80 -5.86
N MET A 535 10.02 -18.22 -4.61
CA MET A 535 10.15 -17.33 -3.45
C MET A 535 11.04 -17.94 -2.38
N ALA A 536 11.71 -17.07 -1.63
CA ALA A 536 12.46 -17.43 -0.44
C ALA A 536 12.33 -16.32 0.61
N ASP A 537 12.06 -16.71 1.86
CA ASP A 537 12.12 -15.82 3.01
C ASP A 537 13.19 -16.30 3.98
N ILE A 538 13.93 -15.34 4.53
CA ILE A 538 14.90 -15.54 5.60
C ILE A 538 14.50 -14.61 6.73
N GLY A 539 14.09 -15.16 7.87
CA GLY A 539 13.68 -14.41 9.06
C GLY A 539 14.68 -14.61 10.20
N PHE A 540 14.96 -13.55 10.90
CA PHE A 540 15.73 -13.53 12.14
C PHE A 540 14.84 -12.96 13.24
N ILE A 541 14.91 -13.55 14.42
CA ILE A 541 14.20 -13.09 15.61
C ILE A 541 15.03 -13.38 16.84
N GLY A 542 15.10 -12.43 17.75
CA GLY A 542 15.92 -12.54 18.96
C GLY A 542 15.56 -11.54 20.04
N ASP A 543 16.26 -11.65 21.16
CA ASP A 543 16.14 -10.83 22.35
C ASP A 543 17.35 -9.89 22.52
N ASP A 544 17.25 -8.90 23.38
CA ASP A 544 18.29 -7.87 23.64
C ASP A 544 19.64 -8.43 24.12
N ASN A 545 19.68 -9.67 24.60
CA ASN A 545 20.88 -10.28 25.19
C ASN A 545 21.93 -10.77 24.17
N HIS A 546 21.63 -10.71 22.88
CA HIS A 546 22.49 -11.23 21.83
C HIS A 546 22.58 -10.25 20.65
N SER A 547 23.72 -10.27 19.94
CA SER A 547 23.82 -9.51 18.70
C SER A 547 22.88 -10.12 17.64
N PHE A 548 22.24 -9.26 16.85
CA PHE A 548 21.31 -9.58 15.76
C PHE A 548 21.71 -10.80 14.89
N TRP A 549 23.02 -11.03 14.69
CA TRP A 549 23.53 -12.15 13.88
C TRP A 549 23.59 -13.50 14.62
N LYS A 550 23.36 -13.51 15.91
CA LYS A 550 23.27 -14.71 16.73
C LYS A 550 21.83 -15.18 16.93
N ASP A 551 20.88 -14.43 16.39
CA ASP A 551 19.46 -14.72 16.49
C ASP A 551 19.07 -16.02 15.77
N GLN A 552 17.94 -16.54 16.15
CA GLN A 552 17.38 -17.72 15.49
C GLN A 552 17.00 -17.40 14.06
N MET A 553 17.68 -18.04 13.11
CA MET A 553 17.38 -17.96 11.68
C MET A 553 16.35 -18.98 11.26
N LEU A 554 15.30 -18.54 10.60
CA LEU A 554 14.22 -19.37 10.06
C LEU A 554 14.06 -19.07 8.57
N THR A 555 13.76 -20.09 7.79
CA THR A 555 13.68 -19.99 6.33
C THR A 555 12.39 -20.60 5.81
N LYS A 556 11.91 -20.00 4.72
CA LYS A 556 10.80 -20.51 3.90
C LYS A 556 11.24 -20.53 2.45
N PHE A 557 10.93 -21.59 1.73
CA PHE A 557 11.10 -21.70 0.29
C PHE A 557 9.75 -22.02 -0.35
N GLY A 558 9.50 -21.45 -1.50
CA GLY A 558 8.25 -21.68 -2.19
C GLY A 558 8.41 -21.66 -3.70
N ILE A 559 7.64 -22.51 -4.35
CA ILE A 559 7.39 -22.46 -5.79
C ILE A 559 5.89 -22.29 -5.98
N GLY A 560 5.49 -21.49 -6.94
CA GLY A 560 4.08 -21.28 -7.21
C GLY A 560 3.78 -20.85 -8.62
N PHE A 561 2.49 -20.73 -8.90
CA PHE A 561 1.95 -20.30 -10.17
C PHE A 561 1.02 -19.13 -9.97
N TYR A 562 1.27 -18.10 -10.74
CA TYR A 562 0.43 -16.92 -10.85
C TYR A 562 -0.45 -17.10 -12.07
N ILE A 563 -1.75 -17.22 -11.85
CA ILE A 563 -2.73 -17.46 -12.91
C ILE A 563 -3.48 -16.16 -13.14
N THR A 564 -3.37 -15.63 -14.34
CA THR A 564 -4.12 -14.44 -14.78
C THR A 564 -5.00 -14.82 -15.95
N ASN A 565 -6.08 -14.09 -16.16
CA ASN A 565 -6.92 -14.23 -17.33
C ASN A 565 -6.97 -12.90 -18.08
N ASP A 566 -6.77 -12.94 -19.39
CA ASP A 566 -6.73 -11.75 -20.23
C ASP A 566 -8.11 -11.08 -20.39
N TYR A 567 -9.20 -11.84 -20.21
CA TYR A 567 -10.57 -11.38 -20.41
C TYR A 567 -11.32 -11.16 -19.09
N VAL A 568 -11.12 -12.05 -18.16
CA VAL A 568 -11.74 -11.97 -16.84
C VAL A 568 -10.66 -11.58 -15.84
N PRO A 569 -10.71 -10.41 -15.24
CA PRO A 569 -9.86 -10.10 -14.10
C PRO A 569 -10.37 -10.89 -12.87
N LEU A 570 -10.34 -12.20 -12.97
CA LEU A 570 -10.28 -13.06 -11.81
C LEU A 570 -9.12 -12.51 -11.01
N GLY A 571 -9.38 -12.12 -9.78
CA GLY A 571 -8.31 -11.66 -8.91
C GLY A 571 -7.15 -12.65 -9.05
N ASN A 572 -5.94 -12.12 -9.17
CA ASN A 572 -4.75 -12.91 -9.46
C ASN A 572 -4.75 -14.18 -8.61
N PHE A 573 -4.99 -15.32 -9.26
CA PHE A 573 -5.04 -16.60 -8.58
C PHE A 573 -3.61 -17.06 -8.40
N GLN A 574 -3.19 -17.25 -7.17
CA GLN A 574 -1.85 -17.70 -6.85
C GLN A 574 -1.94 -19.04 -6.11
N PHE A 575 -1.32 -20.07 -6.67
CA PHE A 575 -1.04 -21.31 -5.97
C PHE A 575 0.43 -21.35 -5.61
N SER A 576 0.74 -21.64 -4.36
CA SER A 576 2.11 -21.88 -3.94
C SER A 576 2.23 -23.14 -3.07
N PHE A 577 3.27 -23.90 -3.35
CA PHE A 577 3.79 -24.93 -2.48
C PHE A 577 4.93 -24.32 -1.67
N ILE A 578 4.81 -24.41 -0.35
CA ILE A 578 5.73 -23.80 0.60
C ILE A 578 6.38 -24.89 1.44
N TYR A 579 7.69 -24.81 1.56
CA TYR A 579 8.49 -25.66 2.44
C TYR A 579 9.18 -24.81 3.50
N MET A 580 9.02 -25.19 4.76
CA MET A 580 9.69 -24.58 5.91
C MET A 580 10.46 -25.68 6.64
N PRO A 581 11.80 -25.61 6.68
CA PRO A 581 12.61 -26.64 7.34
C PRO A 581 12.25 -26.82 8.79
N ARG A 582 11.87 -25.75 9.49
CA ARG A 582 11.51 -25.79 10.91
C ARG A 582 10.53 -24.68 11.26
N ILE A 583 9.51 -25.02 12.06
CA ILE A 583 8.66 -24.06 12.78
C ILE A 583 8.73 -24.42 14.26
N PRO A 584 9.31 -23.58 15.12
CA PRO A 584 9.39 -23.82 16.57
C PRO A 584 7.99 -24.04 17.17
N GLY A 585 7.86 -25.05 18.02
CA GLY A 585 6.57 -25.44 18.63
C GLY A 585 5.60 -26.19 17.71
N VAL A 586 5.93 -26.38 16.41
CA VAL A 586 5.10 -27.13 15.45
C VAL A 586 5.84 -28.37 14.94
N GLY A 587 7.09 -28.23 14.51
CA GLY A 587 7.89 -29.35 14.00
C GLY A 587 8.90 -28.97 12.92
N ASN A 588 9.45 -30.00 12.26
CA ASN A 588 10.41 -29.89 11.17
C ASN A 588 9.77 -30.32 9.84
N HIS A 589 10.37 -29.89 8.72
CA HIS A 589 9.97 -30.25 7.35
C HIS A 589 8.48 -29.94 7.05
N ILE A 590 8.01 -28.77 7.48
CA ILE A 590 6.61 -28.37 7.31
C ILE A 590 6.35 -28.00 5.85
N GLN A 591 5.33 -28.62 5.27
CA GLN A 591 4.85 -28.36 3.91
C GLN A 591 3.45 -27.75 3.97
N LYS A 592 3.22 -26.69 3.23
CA LYS A 592 1.92 -26.02 3.14
C LYS A 592 1.56 -25.71 1.70
N PHE A 593 0.28 -25.86 1.37
CA PHE A 593 -0.30 -25.31 0.14
C PHE A 593 -1.00 -23.99 0.48
N SER A 594 -0.76 -22.97 -0.34
CA SER A 594 -1.42 -21.69 -0.18
C SER A 594 -2.06 -21.28 -1.50
N GLY A 595 -3.36 -20.99 -1.47
CA GLY A 595 -4.12 -20.39 -2.57
C GLY A 595 -4.35 -18.89 -2.36
N ILE A 596 -3.49 -18.21 -1.60
CA ILE A 596 -3.67 -16.82 -1.18
C ILE A 596 -2.84 -15.90 -2.06
N ASN A 597 -3.39 -14.73 -2.42
CA ASN A 597 -2.65 -13.66 -3.07
C ASN A 597 -1.43 -13.25 -2.23
N ASN A 598 -0.24 -13.26 -2.84
CA ASN A 598 0.97 -12.78 -2.19
C ASN A 598 0.87 -11.25 -2.02
N THR A 599 0.79 -10.82 -0.77
CA THR A 599 0.76 -9.40 -0.41
C THR A 599 2.13 -8.86 0.01
N ASP A 600 3.19 -9.67 -0.12
CA ASP A 600 4.51 -9.35 0.40
C ASP A 600 5.15 -8.12 -0.27
N PHE A 601 4.86 -7.87 -1.54
CA PHE A 601 5.46 -6.76 -2.31
C PHE A 601 4.52 -5.58 -2.52
N ARG A 602 3.74 -5.20 -1.52
CA ARG A 602 2.96 -3.96 -1.59
C ARG A 602 3.89 -2.76 -1.72
N LEU A 603 3.58 -1.87 -2.66
CA LEU A 603 4.33 -0.63 -2.82
C LEU A 603 4.00 0.37 -1.70
N PRO A 604 4.95 1.23 -1.31
CA PRO A 604 4.73 2.20 -0.27
C PRO A 604 3.72 3.26 -0.71
N TYR A 605 2.94 3.74 0.26
CA TYR A 605 2.01 4.83 0.05
C TYR A 605 2.58 6.12 0.65
N PHE A 606 3.09 7.01 -0.21
CA PHE A 606 3.79 8.23 0.22
C PHE A 606 2.86 9.30 0.80
N ASN A 607 1.57 9.19 0.62
CA ASN A 607 0.62 10.16 1.15
C ASN A 607 0.24 9.82 2.60
N TYR A 608 1.24 9.90 3.49
CA TYR A 608 1.05 9.65 4.91
C TYR A 608 0.41 10.88 5.57
N HIS A 609 -0.86 10.77 5.92
CA HIS A 609 -1.67 11.88 6.43
C HIS A 609 -2.38 11.56 7.75
N ILE A 610 -2.34 10.32 8.22
CA ILE A 610 -2.93 9.92 9.49
C ILE A 610 -1.80 9.69 10.47
N PRO A 611 -1.61 10.54 11.51
CA PRO A 611 -0.58 10.29 12.50
C PRO A 611 -0.87 8.99 13.26
N GLU A 612 0.14 8.15 13.40
CA GLU A 612 0.06 6.87 14.10
C GLU A 612 1.25 6.68 15.02
N LEU A 613 1.04 5.99 16.13
CA LEU A 613 2.15 5.43 16.90
C LEU A 613 2.90 4.45 15.98
N ILE A 614 4.22 4.50 16.02
CA ILE A 614 5.04 3.57 15.23
C ILE A 614 4.78 2.14 15.71
N ARG A 615 4.30 1.30 14.80
CA ARG A 615 3.87 -0.06 15.13
C ARG A 615 5.05 -0.95 15.44
N TYR A 616 4.91 -1.67 16.53
CA TYR A 616 5.86 -2.69 16.98
C TYR A 616 5.32 -4.10 16.66
N GLU A 617 5.34 -4.47 15.35
CA GLU A 617 4.81 -5.76 14.86
C GLU A 617 5.52 -6.24 13.57
#